data_2a3d5c74d7b127e120aa1826061d8194
#
_entry.id   2a3d5c74d7b127e120aa1826061d8194
#
_cell.length_a   1.000
_cell.length_b   1.000
_cell.length_c   1.000
_cell.angle_alpha   90.00
_cell.angle_beta   90.00
_cell.angle_gamma   90.00
#
_symmetry.space_group_name_H-M   'P 1'
#
loop_
_entity.id
_entity.type
_entity.pdbx_description
1 polymer ?
#
loop_
_entity_poly.entity_id
_entity_poly.type
_entity_poly.pdbx_seq_one_letter_code
_entity_poly.pdbx_strand_id
1 'polypeptide(L)'
;QPAKASIAEAVAVRGDAELSPAEALASARRKAEEHVRELWHDRAEQAFAGQRPFWLPDIMAREAMRRWLAELPVEQMATFVDREDRQREHEFGSSFQTTLWVAEEPRLVANSERTLRRATQRLERVTAVKFGGVVAGWVVLAVVIGWIDRLSRGYMTGRLRLLGLLSGVAFPALAFLV
;
A
#
# COMPACT_ATOMS: atom_id res chain seq x y z
N GLN A 1 6.87 -29.70 -12.47
CA GLN A 1 7.64 -29.77 -11.22
C GLN A 1 7.71 -28.34 -10.69
N PRO A 2 7.27 -28.06 -9.46
CA PRO A 2 7.50 -26.77 -8.84
C PRO A 2 9.01 -26.56 -8.76
N ALA A 3 9.48 -25.39 -9.22
CA ALA A 3 10.87 -25.01 -9.06
C ALA A 3 11.18 -25.05 -7.56
N LYS A 4 12.09 -25.92 -7.12
CA LYS A 4 12.56 -25.95 -5.73
C LYS A 4 13.13 -24.56 -5.43
N ALA A 5 12.47 -23.82 -4.55
CA ALA A 5 13.03 -22.60 -4.00
C ALA A 5 14.43 -22.92 -3.47
N SER A 6 15.43 -22.17 -3.91
CA SER A 6 16.81 -22.42 -3.49
C SER A 6 16.93 -22.09 -2.00
N ILE A 7 17.47 -23.01 -1.21
CA ILE A 7 17.76 -22.79 0.22
C ILE A 7 18.61 -21.51 0.44
N ALA A 8 19.37 -21.11 -0.58
CA ALA A 8 20.20 -19.90 -0.55
C ALA A 8 19.41 -18.56 -0.44
N GLU A 9 18.12 -18.58 -0.76
CA GLU A 9 17.24 -17.39 -0.66
C GLU A 9 16.26 -17.48 0.52
N ALA A 10 16.29 -18.58 1.28
CA ALA A 10 15.38 -18.79 2.40
C ALA A 10 15.86 -18.02 3.65
N VAL A 11 14.94 -17.34 4.29
CA VAL A 11 15.18 -16.63 5.54
C VAL A 11 14.79 -17.50 6.72
N ALA A 12 15.68 -17.63 7.72
CA ALA A 12 15.42 -18.37 8.94
C ALA A 12 14.55 -17.54 9.90
N VAL A 13 13.33 -17.96 10.13
CA VAL A 13 12.41 -17.35 11.10
C VAL A 13 12.27 -18.25 12.31
N ARG A 14 12.58 -17.69 13.48
CA ARG A 14 12.59 -18.41 14.74
C ARG A 14 11.34 -18.13 15.55
N GLY A 15 10.61 -19.18 15.91
CA GLY A 15 9.48 -19.11 16.85
C GLY A 15 9.91 -18.84 18.29
N ASP A 16 8.94 -18.56 19.13
CA ASP A 16 9.18 -18.44 20.57
C ASP A 16 9.46 -19.81 21.20
N ALA A 17 10.03 -19.79 22.38
CA ALA A 17 10.18 -21.00 23.19
C ALA A 17 8.84 -21.32 23.87
N GLU A 18 8.28 -22.47 23.58
CA GLU A 18 6.96 -22.90 24.02
C GLU A 18 7.05 -24.22 24.83
N LEU A 19 5.98 -24.54 25.53
CA LEU A 19 5.94 -25.77 26.37
C LEU A 19 5.61 -27.01 25.55
N SER A 20 5.10 -26.84 24.33
CA SER A 20 4.81 -27.97 23.43
C SER A 20 5.40 -27.76 22.03
N PRO A 21 5.76 -28.85 21.32
CA PRO A 21 6.25 -28.78 19.95
C PRO A 21 5.22 -28.14 18.97
N ALA A 22 3.92 -28.40 19.24
CA ALA A 22 2.84 -27.89 18.40
C ALA A 22 2.71 -26.36 18.51
N GLU A 23 2.81 -25.82 19.73
CA GLU A 23 2.80 -24.39 19.99
C GLU A 23 4.04 -23.69 19.42
N ALA A 24 5.23 -24.31 19.57
CA ALA A 24 6.46 -23.80 18.98
C ALA A 24 6.39 -23.70 17.45
N LEU A 25 5.79 -24.69 16.79
CA LEU A 25 5.55 -24.67 15.36
C LEU A 25 4.52 -23.58 14.97
N ALA A 26 3.43 -23.45 15.71
CA ALA A 26 2.41 -22.43 15.46
C ALA A 26 2.98 -21.01 15.64
N SER A 27 3.81 -20.79 16.66
CA SER A 27 4.52 -19.53 16.89
C SER A 27 5.49 -19.21 15.73
N ALA A 28 6.26 -20.20 15.28
CA ALA A 28 7.18 -20.02 14.16
C ALA A 28 6.44 -19.70 12.85
N ARG A 29 5.31 -20.34 12.57
CA ARG A 29 4.47 -20.05 11.40
C ARG A 29 3.91 -18.63 11.44
N ARG A 30 3.34 -18.22 12.56
CA ARG A 30 2.81 -16.86 12.73
C ARG A 30 3.87 -15.79 12.48
N LYS A 31 5.08 -15.99 13.04
CA LYS A 31 6.21 -15.08 12.80
C LYS A 31 6.69 -15.07 11.34
N ALA A 32 6.64 -16.23 10.69
CA ALA A 32 6.98 -16.34 9.28
C ALA A 32 5.99 -15.54 8.40
N GLU A 33 4.70 -15.65 8.66
CA GLU A 33 3.66 -14.89 7.98
C GLU A 33 3.79 -13.37 8.25
N GLU A 34 4.11 -12.99 9.48
CA GLU A 34 4.36 -11.61 9.89
C GLU A 34 5.58 -11.04 9.15
N HIS A 35 6.68 -11.79 9.08
CA HIS A 35 7.88 -11.40 8.33
C HIS A 35 7.59 -11.17 6.84
N VAL A 36 6.85 -12.08 6.20
CA VAL A 36 6.44 -11.91 4.79
C VAL A 36 5.55 -10.68 4.64
N ARG A 37 4.64 -10.44 5.58
CA ARG A 37 3.75 -9.27 5.57
C ARG A 37 4.53 -7.95 5.70
N GLU A 38 5.51 -7.89 6.60
CA GLU A 38 6.39 -6.73 6.77
C GLU A 38 7.20 -6.46 5.49
N LEU A 39 7.79 -7.47 4.92
CA LEU A 39 8.57 -7.36 3.69
C LEU A 39 7.73 -6.82 2.52
N TRP A 40 6.48 -7.26 2.40
CA TRP A 40 5.55 -6.74 1.38
C TRP A 40 5.02 -5.34 1.72
N HIS A 41 4.90 -5.02 3.01
CA HIS A 41 4.59 -3.66 3.45
C HIS A 41 5.65 -2.67 2.98
N ASP A 42 6.93 -2.97 3.22
CA ASP A 42 8.06 -2.14 2.82
C ASP A 42 8.16 -2.00 1.29
N ARG A 43 7.97 -3.10 0.55
CA ARG A 43 7.92 -3.07 -0.92
C ARG A 43 6.77 -2.20 -1.44
N ALA A 44 5.60 -2.31 -0.83
CA ALA A 44 4.45 -1.50 -1.18
C ALA A 44 4.70 -0.02 -0.87
N GLU A 45 5.23 0.29 0.31
CA GLU A 45 5.56 1.66 0.69
C GLU A 45 6.55 2.29 -0.31
N GLN A 46 7.60 1.60 -0.67
CA GLN A 46 8.56 2.05 -1.68
C GLN A 46 7.91 2.27 -3.05
N ALA A 47 7.02 1.35 -3.48
CA ALA A 47 6.33 1.45 -4.76
C ALA A 47 5.35 2.63 -4.81
N PHE A 48 4.60 2.85 -3.73
CA PHE A 48 3.65 3.97 -3.64
C PHE A 48 4.33 5.31 -3.37
N ALA A 49 5.49 5.33 -2.66
CA ALA A 49 6.27 6.54 -2.42
C ALA A 49 7.08 6.97 -3.65
N GLY A 50 7.72 6.02 -4.35
CA GLY A 50 8.66 6.30 -5.45
C GLY A 50 8.00 6.85 -6.72
N GLN A 51 6.71 6.59 -6.94
CA GLN A 51 5.97 7.04 -8.14
C GLN A 51 4.95 8.13 -7.81
N ARG A 52 5.09 8.79 -6.67
CA ARG A 52 4.09 9.72 -6.19
C ARG A 52 4.25 11.10 -6.83
N PRO A 53 3.30 11.53 -7.70
CA PRO A 53 3.26 12.90 -8.17
C PRO A 53 2.94 13.86 -7.01
N PHE A 54 3.46 15.10 -7.08
CA PHE A 54 3.26 16.11 -6.03
C PHE A 54 1.78 16.45 -5.74
N TRP A 55 0.89 16.20 -6.70
CA TRP A 55 -0.57 16.44 -6.58
C TRP A 55 -1.34 15.29 -5.93
N LEU A 56 -0.69 14.14 -5.65
CA LEU A 56 -1.35 13.01 -5.02
C LEU A 56 -1.34 13.16 -3.49
N PRO A 57 -2.51 13.30 -2.83
CA PRO A 57 -2.58 13.35 -1.38
C PRO A 57 -2.07 12.06 -0.71
N ASP A 58 -1.31 12.20 0.37
CA ASP A 58 -0.79 11.07 1.17
C ASP A 58 -1.87 10.08 1.60
N ILE A 59 -3.03 10.61 1.96
CA ILE A 59 -4.17 9.83 2.45
C ILE A 59 -4.64 8.83 1.39
N MET A 60 -4.72 9.25 0.12
CA MET A 60 -5.16 8.37 -0.98
C MET A 60 -4.14 7.28 -1.28
N ALA A 61 -2.85 7.60 -1.24
CA ALA A 61 -1.79 6.62 -1.44
C ALA A 61 -1.79 5.57 -0.33
N ARG A 62 -1.88 5.99 0.93
CA ARG A 62 -1.95 5.09 2.08
C ARG A 62 -3.19 4.20 2.06
N GLU A 63 -4.33 4.74 1.69
CA GLU A 63 -5.57 3.97 1.60
C GLU A 63 -5.51 2.93 0.48
N ALA A 64 -4.98 3.30 -0.69
CA ALA A 64 -4.78 2.35 -1.80
C ALA A 64 -3.79 1.24 -1.41
N MET A 65 -2.71 1.58 -0.72
CA MET A 65 -1.74 0.62 -0.19
C MET A 65 -2.39 -0.34 0.82
N ARG A 66 -3.18 0.17 1.78
CA ARG A 66 -3.87 -0.66 2.77
C ARG A 66 -4.82 -1.65 2.12
N ARG A 67 -5.62 -1.22 1.13
CA ARG A 67 -6.53 -2.09 0.39
C ARG A 67 -5.77 -3.18 -0.34
N TRP A 68 -4.69 -2.82 -1.02
CA TRP A 68 -3.87 -3.79 -1.72
C TRP A 68 -3.23 -4.81 -0.76
N LEU A 69 -2.70 -4.37 0.39
CA LEU A 69 -2.13 -5.26 1.42
C LEU A 69 -3.18 -6.19 2.03
N ALA A 70 -4.42 -5.75 2.18
CA ALA A 70 -5.51 -6.57 2.68
C ALA A 70 -5.91 -7.71 1.73
N GLU A 71 -5.67 -7.55 0.43
CA GLU A 71 -5.96 -8.56 -0.60
C GLU A 71 -4.78 -9.54 -0.82
N LEU A 72 -3.65 -9.34 -0.12
CA LEU A 72 -2.45 -10.14 -0.32
C LEU A 72 -2.62 -11.54 0.29
N PRO A 73 -2.39 -12.63 -0.46
CA PRO A 73 -2.51 -14.00 0.06
C PRO A 73 -1.25 -14.42 0.82
N VAL A 74 -0.94 -13.75 1.94
CA VAL A 74 0.32 -13.92 2.70
C VAL A 74 0.56 -15.37 3.10
N GLU A 75 -0.50 -16.09 3.54
CA GLU A 75 -0.42 -17.48 3.95
C GLU A 75 0.08 -18.42 2.82
N GLN A 76 -0.23 -18.09 1.56
CA GLN A 76 0.18 -18.87 0.40
C GLN A 76 1.56 -18.48 -0.12
N MET A 77 2.05 -17.30 0.24
CA MET A 77 3.34 -16.77 -0.22
C MET A 77 4.51 -17.32 0.58
N ALA A 78 4.28 -17.69 1.83
CA ALA A 78 5.29 -18.29 2.69
C ALA A 78 5.44 -19.79 2.39
N THR A 79 6.48 -20.16 1.65
CA THR A 79 6.81 -21.56 1.41
C THR A 79 7.87 -22.01 2.41
N PHE A 80 7.53 -23.03 3.21
CA PHE A 80 8.46 -23.59 4.19
C PHE A 80 9.39 -24.57 3.49
N VAL A 81 10.67 -24.25 3.46
CA VAL A 81 11.71 -25.04 2.75
C VAL A 81 12.33 -26.06 3.68
N ASP A 82 12.56 -25.68 4.94
CA ASP A 82 13.18 -26.53 5.95
C ASP A 82 12.66 -26.18 7.35
N ARG A 83 12.87 -27.11 8.29
CA ARG A 83 12.44 -26.98 9.68
C ARG A 83 13.52 -27.54 10.60
N GLU A 84 13.87 -26.76 11.62
CA GLU A 84 14.77 -27.22 12.69
C GLU A 84 14.04 -27.08 14.04
N ASP A 85 13.88 -28.18 14.74
CA ASP A 85 13.30 -28.22 16.07
C ASP A 85 14.40 -28.37 17.12
N ARG A 86 14.39 -27.51 18.12
CA ARG A 86 15.31 -27.55 19.26
C ARG A 86 14.51 -27.73 20.54
N GLN A 87 14.88 -28.77 21.30
CA GLN A 87 14.40 -28.99 22.66
C GLN A 87 15.49 -28.54 23.64
N ARG A 88 15.11 -27.84 24.69
CA ARG A 88 15.95 -27.50 25.82
C ARG A 88 15.31 -28.01 27.09
N GLU A 89 16.10 -28.74 27.88
CA GLU A 89 15.70 -29.18 29.21
C GLU A 89 16.08 -28.10 30.25
N HIS A 90 15.16 -27.81 31.15
CA HIS A 90 15.31 -26.92 32.27
C HIS A 90 14.95 -27.66 33.55
N GLU A 91 15.32 -27.16 34.72
CA GLU A 91 14.99 -27.76 36.02
C GLU A 91 13.49 -27.98 36.24
N PHE A 92 12.64 -27.21 35.56
CA PHE A 92 11.17 -27.20 35.69
C PHE A 92 10.43 -27.77 34.47
N GLY A 93 11.13 -28.39 33.51
CA GLY A 93 10.52 -28.99 32.31
C GLY A 93 11.30 -28.72 31.04
N SER A 94 10.74 -29.15 29.92
CA SER A 94 11.32 -29.00 28.58
C SER A 94 10.67 -27.81 27.86
N SER A 95 11.44 -26.99 27.18
CA SER A 95 10.97 -25.98 26.23
C SER A 95 11.31 -26.42 24.80
N PHE A 96 10.40 -26.10 23.88
CA PHE A 96 10.53 -26.41 22.46
C PHE A 96 10.62 -25.13 21.67
N GLN A 97 11.52 -25.09 20.69
CA GLN A 97 11.67 -23.96 19.80
C GLN A 97 11.85 -24.44 18.38
N THR A 98 11.02 -23.94 17.46
CA THR A 98 11.06 -24.27 16.04
C THR A 98 11.63 -23.11 15.25
N THR A 99 12.59 -23.39 14.37
CA THR A 99 13.06 -22.45 13.33
C THR A 99 12.54 -22.93 11.99
N LEU A 100 11.85 -22.08 11.25
CA LEU A 100 11.37 -22.35 9.90
C LEU A 100 12.21 -21.57 8.89
N TRP A 101 12.64 -22.26 7.85
CA TRP A 101 13.27 -21.63 6.69
C TRP A 101 12.19 -21.29 5.68
N VAL A 102 11.98 -19.99 5.48
CA VAL A 102 10.89 -19.44 4.67
C VAL A 102 11.47 -18.89 3.39
N ALA A 103 10.93 -19.35 2.27
CA ALA A 103 11.20 -18.75 0.96
C ALA A 103 9.89 -18.22 0.38
N GLU A 104 9.97 -17.15 -0.39
CA GLU A 104 8.82 -16.63 -1.13
C GLU A 104 8.56 -17.51 -2.36
N GLU A 105 7.28 -17.86 -2.60
CA GLU A 105 6.88 -18.57 -3.82
C GLU A 105 7.06 -17.67 -5.05
N PRO A 106 7.97 -17.97 -5.99
CA PRO A 106 8.33 -17.04 -7.08
C PRO A 106 7.16 -16.64 -7.97
N ARG A 107 6.20 -17.56 -8.17
CA ARG A 107 5.02 -17.29 -9.00
C ARG A 107 4.08 -16.30 -8.33
N LEU A 108 3.86 -16.44 -7.02
CA LEU A 108 3.02 -15.54 -6.25
C LEU A 108 3.69 -14.17 -6.11
N VAL A 109 4.99 -14.13 -5.89
CA VAL A 109 5.79 -12.89 -5.89
C VAL A 109 5.60 -12.13 -7.21
N ALA A 110 5.84 -12.78 -8.34
CA ALA A 110 5.70 -12.15 -9.66
C ALA A 110 4.26 -11.67 -9.94
N ASN A 111 3.24 -12.40 -9.46
CA ASN A 111 1.85 -11.98 -9.59
C ASN A 111 1.54 -10.77 -8.69
N SER A 112 1.98 -10.80 -7.44
CA SER A 112 1.77 -9.71 -6.48
C SER A 112 2.50 -8.44 -6.89
N GLU A 113 3.70 -8.53 -7.45
CA GLU A 113 4.40 -7.39 -8.05
C GLU A 113 3.62 -6.79 -9.24
N ARG A 114 3.05 -7.63 -10.10
CA ARG A 114 2.21 -7.16 -11.22
C ARG A 114 0.95 -6.46 -10.72
N THR A 115 0.30 -6.99 -9.70
CA THR A 115 -0.89 -6.36 -9.09
C THR A 115 -0.54 -5.06 -8.39
N LEU A 116 0.61 -4.99 -7.71
CA LEU A 116 1.14 -3.78 -7.08
C LEU A 116 1.37 -2.67 -8.11
N ARG A 117 2.08 -2.98 -9.21
CA ARG A 117 2.29 -2.03 -10.33
C ARG A 117 0.98 -1.56 -10.96
N ARG A 118 -0.01 -2.44 -11.10
CA ARG A 118 -1.33 -2.05 -11.62
C ARG A 118 -2.08 -1.16 -10.63
N ALA A 119 -1.99 -1.42 -9.33
CA ALA A 119 -2.61 -0.61 -8.29
C ALA A 119 -2.03 0.81 -8.28
N THR A 120 -0.70 0.96 -8.33
CA THR A 120 -0.02 2.26 -8.39
C THR A 120 -0.37 3.03 -9.66
N GLN A 121 -0.33 2.38 -10.83
CA GLN A 121 -0.72 3.01 -12.10
C GLN A 121 -2.19 3.43 -12.14
N ARG A 122 -3.08 2.61 -11.57
CA ARG A 122 -4.51 2.95 -11.47
C ARG A 122 -4.73 4.18 -10.59
N LEU A 123 -4.06 4.22 -9.44
CA LEU A 123 -4.11 5.36 -8.53
C LEU A 123 -3.63 6.63 -9.24
N GLU A 124 -2.49 6.57 -9.91
CA GLU A 124 -1.91 7.69 -10.66
C GLU A 124 -2.88 8.20 -11.74
N ARG A 125 -3.47 7.30 -12.55
CA ARG A 125 -4.43 7.67 -13.60
C ARG A 125 -5.68 8.33 -13.02
N VAL A 126 -6.29 7.73 -12.00
CA VAL A 126 -7.49 8.27 -11.36
C VAL A 126 -7.22 9.66 -10.79
N THR A 127 -6.08 9.82 -10.14
CA THR A 127 -5.71 11.12 -9.54
C THR A 127 -5.37 12.14 -10.61
N ALA A 128 -4.68 11.76 -11.68
CA ALA A 128 -4.39 12.65 -12.81
C ALA A 128 -5.67 13.16 -13.49
N VAL A 129 -6.67 12.29 -13.66
CA VAL A 129 -7.98 12.68 -14.21
C VAL A 129 -8.70 13.65 -13.28
N LYS A 130 -8.73 13.35 -11.97
CA LYS A 130 -9.34 14.27 -10.98
C LYS A 130 -8.63 15.63 -10.95
N PHE A 131 -7.31 15.63 -10.94
CA PHE A 131 -6.51 16.86 -10.96
C PHE A 131 -6.72 17.64 -12.25
N GLY A 132 -6.69 16.98 -13.41
CA GLY A 132 -6.97 17.60 -14.70
C GLY A 132 -8.38 18.20 -14.77
N GLY A 133 -9.38 17.51 -14.20
CA GLY A 133 -10.75 18.02 -14.09
C GLY A 133 -10.84 19.29 -13.24
N VAL A 134 -10.12 19.35 -12.12
CA VAL A 134 -10.04 20.55 -11.28
C VAL A 134 -9.42 21.72 -12.04
N VAL A 135 -8.28 21.49 -12.69
CA VAL A 135 -7.60 22.53 -13.48
C VAL A 135 -8.49 23.04 -14.64
N ALA A 136 -9.12 22.12 -15.38
CA ALA A 136 -10.04 22.50 -16.45
C ALA A 136 -11.24 23.30 -15.91
N GLY A 137 -11.83 22.90 -14.77
CA GLY A 137 -12.89 23.64 -14.10
C GLY A 137 -12.47 25.07 -13.71
N TRP A 138 -11.24 25.24 -13.24
CA TRP A 138 -10.67 26.55 -12.94
C TRP A 138 -10.52 27.44 -14.18
N VAL A 139 -10.04 26.85 -15.28
CA VAL A 139 -9.90 27.59 -16.54
C VAL A 139 -11.27 28.05 -17.05
N VAL A 140 -12.27 27.17 -17.05
CA VAL A 140 -13.63 27.51 -17.44
C VAL A 140 -14.20 28.62 -16.55
N LEU A 141 -14.04 28.51 -15.24
CA LEU A 141 -14.49 29.51 -14.28
C LEU A 141 -13.83 30.86 -14.54
N ALA A 142 -12.54 30.94 -14.77
CA ALA A 142 -11.80 32.15 -15.08
C ALA A 142 -12.29 32.79 -16.36
N VAL A 143 -12.57 32.00 -17.41
CA VAL A 143 -13.13 32.50 -18.68
C VAL A 143 -14.53 33.08 -18.47
N VAL A 144 -15.40 32.39 -17.74
CA VAL A 144 -16.77 32.86 -17.44
C VAL A 144 -16.75 34.14 -16.63
N ILE A 145 -15.92 34.23 -15.59
CA ILE A 145 -15.76 35.43 -14.78
C ILE A 145 -15.27 36.61 -15.66
N GLY A 146 -14.24 36.35 -16.48
CA GLY A 146 -13.72 37.40 -17.41
C GLY A 146 -14.76 37.86 -18.42
N TRP A 147 -15.58 36.94 -18.92
CA TRP A 147 -16.67 37.28 -19.86
C TRP A 147 -17.77 38.12 -19.20
N ILE A 148 -18.20 37.74 -17.99
CA ILE A 148 -19.19 38.52 -17.19
C ILE A 148 -18.63 39.87 -16.82
N ASP A 149 -17.37 39.97 -16.43
CA ASP A 149 -16.74 41.28 -16.12
C ASP A 149 -16.71 42.19 -17.33
N ARG A 150 -16.43 41.65 -18.51
CA ARG A 150 -16.46 42.41 -19.77
C ARG A 150 -17.88 42.87 -20.15
N LEU A 151 -18.90 42.03 -19.93
CA LEU A 151 -20.30 42.39 -20.18
C LEU A 151 -20.85 43.44 -19.20
N SER A 152 -20.44 43.36 -17.93
CA SER A 152 -20.88 44.27 -16.86
C SER A 152 -20.12 45.59 -16.83
N ARG A 153 -19.25 45.85 -17.80
CA ARG A 153 -18.39 47.05 -17.86
C ARG A 153 -17.65 47.35 -16.54
N GLY A 154 -17.26 46.31 -15.81
CA GLY A 154 -16.51 46.42 -14.56
C GLY A 154 -17.36 46.78 -13.31
N TYR A 155 -18.67 46.86 -13.40
CA TYR A 155 -19.55 47.26 -12.27
C TYR A 155 -19.64 46.20 -11.17
N MET A 156 -19.29 44.94 -11.47
CA MET A 156 -19.39 43.79 -10.53
C MET A 156 -18.05 43.19 -10.09
N THR A 157 -16.93 43.84 -10.39
CA THR A 157 -15.57 43.27 -10.19
C THR A 157 -15.30 42.77 -8.76
N GLY A 158 -15.78 43.48 -7.74
CA GLY A 158 -15.58 43.10 -6.34
C GLY A 158 -16.32 41.83 -5.94
N ARG A 159 -17.59 41.70 -6.36
CA ARG A 159 -18.42 40.50 -6.04
C ARG A 159 -17.99 39.27 -6.83
N LEU A 160 -17.57 39.45 -8.09
CA LEU A 160 -17.04 38.37 -8.93
C LEU A 160 -15.71 37.86 -8.44
N ARG A 161 -14.82 38.69 -7.91
CA ARG A 161 -13.57 38.29 -7.28
C ARG A 161 -13.82 37.42 -6.04
N LEU A 162 -14.81 37.77 -5.22
CA LEU A 162 -15.17 37.03 -4.01
C LEU A 162 -15.80 35.67 -4.35
N LEU A 163 -16.64 35.59 -5.36
CA LEU A 163 -17.20 34.36 -5.89
C LEU A 163 -16.11 33.47 -6.50
N GLY A 164 -15.14 34.02 -7.22
CA GLY A 164 -14.00 33.32 -7.77
C GLY A 164 -13.10 32.71 -6.68
N LEU A 165 -12.85 33.45 -5.60
CA LEU A 165 -12.09 32.96 -4.45
C LEU A 165 -12.82 31.83 -3.72
N LEU A 166 -14.12 31.96 -3.46
CA LEU A 166 -14.92 30.94 -2.78
C LEU A 166 -15.03 29.66 -3.60
N SER A 167 -15.31 29.77 -4.90
CA SER A 167 -15.36 28.58 -5.78
C SER A 167 -13.97 27.97 -5.97
N GLY A 168 -12.92 28.78 -5.88
CA GLY A 168 -11.53 28.35 -5.92
C GLY A 168 -11.13 27.40 -4.81
N VAL A 169 -11.68 27.58 -3.64
CA VAL A 169 -11.43 26.69 -2.48
C VAL A 169 -12.43 25.53 -2.45
N ALA A 170 -13.69 25.76 -2.78
CA ALA A 170 -14.75 24.76 -2.70
C ALA A 170 -14.61 23.67 -3.77
N PHE A 171 -14.18 24.01 -4.99
CA PHE A 171 -14.10 23.07 -6.09
C PHE A 171 -13.06 21.95 -5.90
N PRO A 172 -11.82 22.25 -5.48
CA PRO A 172 -10.87 21.19 -5.14
C PRO A 172 -11.33 20.32 -3.98
N ALA A 173 -11.91 20.93 -2.93
CA ALA A 173 -12.40 20.20 -1.78
C ALA A 173 -13.48 19.19 -2.17
N LEU A 174 -14.44 19.57 -3.01
CA LEU A 174 -15.48 18.66 -3.52
C LEU A 174 -14.92 17.56 -4.43
N ALA A 175 -13.96 17.86 -5.29
CA ALA A 175 -13.38 16.86 -6.21
C ALA A 175 -12.60 15.75 -5.51
N PHE A 176 -12.08 16.03 -4.30
CA PHE A 176 -11.34 15.03 -3.50
C PHE A 176 -12.16 14.38 -2.39
N LEU A 177 -13.35 14.91 -2.07
CA LEU A 177 -14.28 14.34 -1.10
C LEU A 177 -15.20 13.25 -1.71
N VAL A 178 -15.45 13.31 -2.99
CA VAL A 178 -16.22 12.34 -3.79
C VAL A 178 -15.27 11.41 -4.56
#